data_d2f646c990a459262bd8c94a04933870
#
_entry.id   d2f646c990a459262bd8c94a04933870
#
_cell.length_a   1.000
_cell.length_b   1.000
_cell.length_c   1.000
_cell.angle_alpha   90.00
_cell.angle_beta   90.00
_cell.angle_gamma   90.00
#
_symmetry.space_group_name_H-M   'P 1'
#
loop_
_entity.id
_entity.type
_entity.pdbx_description
1 polymer ?
#
loop_
_entity_poly.entity_id
_entity_poly.type
_entity_poly.pdbx_seq_one_letter_code
_entity_poly.pdbx_strand_id
1 'polypeptide(L)'
;MEERININVSATEYDKTSKELGKVLGNMEETVDGQDDFVITDSEFAFGWHFFVASVNREMVTKLADMMGEQFNNYKGKGLDKKFVSLLSERMEGKDLKIKFALKEEMESSKFGIF
;
A
#
# COMPACT_ATOMS: atom_id res chain seq x y z
N MET A 1 -11.46 18.00 -0.14
CA MET A 1 -10.74 17.13 0.79
C MET A 1 -10.27 15.88 0.08
N GLU A 2 -9.00 15.60 0.17
CA GLU A 2 -8.47 14.40 -0.45
C GLU A 2 -8.88 13.15 0.32
N GLU A 3 -9.34 12.16 -0.40
CA GLU A 3 -9.53 10.84 0.18
C GLU A 3 -8.24 10.06 0.00
N ARG A 4 -7.84 9.36 1.04
CA ARG A 4 -6.60 8.59 1.01
C ARG A 4 -6.84 7.14 1.39
N ILE A 5 -6.06 6.28 0.77
CA ILE A 5 -6.01 4.87 1.14
C ILE A 5 -4.80 4.72 2.05
N ASN A 6 -5.03 4.35 3.29
CA ASN A 6 -3.97 4.18 4.28
C ASN A 6 -3.69 2.70 4.46
N ILE A 7 -2.44 2.32 4.21
CA ILE A 7 -2.01 0.92 4.23
C ILE A 7 -0.98 0.75 5.32
N ASN A 8 -1.25 -0.12 6.27
CA ASN A 8 -0.28 -0.49 7.29
C ASN A 8 0.72 -1.46 6.69
N VAL A 9 1.99 -1.15 6.84
CA VAL A 9 3.08 -1.97 6.34
C VAL A 9 3.88 -2.47 7.53
N SER A 10 4.16 -3.77 7.54
CA SER A 10 5.05 -4.39 8.53
C SER A 10 6.20 -5.01 7.79
N ALA A 11 7.43 -4.71 8.19
CA ALA A 11 8.61 -5.21 7.51
C ALA A 11 9.75 -5.43 8.49
N THR A 12 10.64 -6.36 8.16
CA THR A 12 11.82 -6.64 8.98
C THR A 12 12.93 -5.60 8.77
N GLU A 13 12.92 -4.90 7.64
CA GLU A 13 13.88 -3.84 7.32
C GLU A 13 13.14 -2.61 6.82
N TYR A 14 13.33 -1.48 7.48
CA TYR A 14 12.63 -0.26 7.10
C TYR A 14 13.25 0.44 5.89
N ASP A 15 14.56 0.71 5.95
CA ASP A 15 15.22 1.52 4.91
C ASP A 15 15.07 0.92 3.52
N LYS A 16 15.35 -0.36 3.40
CA LYS A 16 15.24 -1.07 2.13
C LYS A 16 13.79 -1.16 1.66
N THR A 17 12.88 -1.48 2.59
CA THR A 17 11.47 -1.64 2.26
C THR A 17 10.85 -0.32 1.83
N SER A 18 11.09 0.76 2.58
CA SER A 18 10.53 2.06 2.24
C SER A 18 11.07 2.58 0.91
N LYS A 19 12.33 2.32 0.63
CA LYS A 19 12.95 2.71 -0.64
C LYS A 19 12.31 1.97 -1.81
N GLU A 20 12.17 0.65 -1.70
CA GLU A 20 11.57 -0.15 -2.77
C GLU A 20 10.09 0.17 -2.95
N LEU A 21 9.36 0.35 -1.86
CA LEU A 21 7.96 0.75 -1.91
C LEU A 21 7.81 2.13 -2.56
N GLY A 22 8.71 3.05 -2.21
CA GLY A 22 8.72 4.38 -2.82
C GLY A 22 8.93 4.33 -4.33
N LYS A 23 9.78 3.41 -4.81
CA LYS A 23 9.98 3.21 -6.25
C LYS A 23 8.72 2.68 -6.92
N VAL A 24 8.06 1.71 -6.30
CA VAL A 24 6.82 1.13 -6.86
C VAL A 24 5.72 2.19 -6.92
N LEU A 25 5.51 2.92 -5.84
CA LEU A 25 4.49 3.98 -5.80
C LEU A 25 4.83 5.13 -6.73
N GLY A 26 6.11 5.49 -6.83
CA GLY A 26 6.59 6.53 -7.74
C GLY A 26 6.34 6.16 -9.20
N ASN A 27 6.57 4.90 -9.57
CA ASN A 27 6.27 4.42 -10.91
C ASN A 27 4.79 4.47 -11.22
N MET A 28 3.95 4.13 -10.26
CA MET A 28 2.49 4.22 -10.40
C MET A 28 2.06 5.68 -10.59
N GLU A 29 2.63 6.58 -9.80
CA GLU A 29 2.36 8.01 -9.91
C GLU A 29 2.72 8.55 -11.30
N GLU A 30 3.89 8.18 -11.81
CA GLU A 30 4.31 8.57 -13.16
C GLU A 30 3.35 8.02 -14.22
N THR A 31 2.91 6.78 -14.06
CA THR A 31 2.02 6.12 -15.00
C THR A 31 0.71 6.90 -15.15
N VAL A 32 0.19 7.46 -14.07
CA VAL A 32 -1.06 8.23 -14.09
C VAL A 32 -0.84 9.74 -14.18
N ASP A 33 0.39 10.15 -14.39
CA ASP A 33 0.77 11.56 -14.52
C ASP A 33 0.37 12.38 -13.28
N GLY A 34 0.60 11.80 -12.11
CA GLY A 34 0.28 12.44 -10.83
C GLY A 34 1.47 13.14 -10.21
N GLN A 35 1.21 13.85 -9.10
CA GLN A 35 2.23 14.52 -8.30
C GLN A 35 1.82 14.50 -6.83
N ASP A 36 2.79 14.20 -5.98
CA ASP A 36 2.59 14.23 -4.51
C ASP A 36 1.42 13.36 -4.05
N ASP A 37 1.24 12.22 -4.71
CA ASP A 37 0.07 11.36 -4.48
C ASP A 37 0.27 10.33 -3.38
N PHE A 38 1.45 10.22 -2.81
CA PHE A 38 1.67 9.25 -1.72
C PHE A 38 2.67 9.76 -0.69
N VAL A 39 2.57 9.21 0.51
CA VAL A 39 3.50 9.49 1.62
C VAL A 39 3.79 8.18 2.33
N ILE A 40 5.06 7.95 2.65
CA ILE A 40 5.47 6.81 3.47
C ILE A 40 5.96 7.38 4.79
N THR A 41 5.34 6.98 5.89
CA THR A 41 5.68 7.51 7.21
C THR A 41 6.96 6.90 7.76
N ASP A 42 7.48 7.51 8.82
CA ASP A 42 8.56 6.91 9.61
C ASP A 42 8.04 5.65 10.28
N SER A 43 8.96 4.76 10.64
CA SER A 43 8.58 3.50 11.24
C SER A 43 8.67 3.53 12.76
N GLU A 44 7.88 2.66 13.39
CA GLU A 44 8.02 2.30 14.80
C GLU A 44 8.48 0.85 14.84
N PHE A 45 9.54 0.58 15.61
CA PHE A 45 10.10 -0.76 15.71
C PHE A 45 9.60 -1.46 16.97
N ALA A 46 8.99 -2.63 16.79
CA ALA A 46 8.52 -3.45 17.92
C ALA A 46 8.46 -4.93 17.50
N PHE A 47 8.83 -5.81 18.42
CA PHE A 47 8.76 -7.25 18.23
C PHE A 47 9.49 -7.78 16.98
N GLY A 48 10.59 -7.12 16.63
CA GLY A 48 11.38 -7.52 15.45
C GLY A 48 10.87 -6.98 14.13
N TRP A 49 9.83 -6.15 14.16
CA TRP A 49 9.21 -5.58 12.96
C TRP A 49 9.19 -4.06 13.00
N HIS A 50 9.33 -3.46 11.83
CA HIS A 50 9.08 -2.04 11.62
C HIS A 50 7.65 -1.87 11.15
N PHE A 51 6.92 -0.97 11.79
CA PHE A 51 5.53 -0.67 11.43
C PHE A 51 5.44 0.77 10.93
N PHE A 52 4.88 0.95 9.77
CA PHE A 52 4.71 2.27 9.18
C PHE A 52 3.48 2.28 8.27
N VAL A 53 3.14 3.45 7.75
CA VAL A 53 1.95 3.62 6.90
C VAL A 53 2.36 4.16 5.54
N ALA A 54 1.80 3.58 4.50
CA ALA A 54 1.84 4.14 3.16
C ALA A 54 0.45 4.76 2.92
N SER A 55 0.41 6.05 2.75
CA SER A 55 -0.83 6.80 2.51
C SER A 55 -0.85 7.24 1.06
N VAL A 56 -1.84 6.79 0.31
CA VAL A 56 -1.91 7.01 -1.13
C VAL A 56 -3.20 7.73 -1.48
N ASN A 57 -3.10 8.72 -2.36
CA ASN A 57 -4.26 9.45 -2.84
C ASN A 57 -5.18 8.49 -3.60
N ARG A 58 -6.44 8.42 -3.20
CA ARG A 58 -7.43 7.53 -3.81
C ARG A 58 -7.62 7.82 -5.30
N GLU A 59 -7.52 9.06 -5.71
CA GLU A 59 -7.65 9.44 -7.11
C GLU A 59 -6.55 8.80 -7.96
N MET A 60 -5.32 8.75 -7.46
CA MET A 60 -4.21 8.08 -8.15
C MET A 60 -4.54 6.60 -8.38
N VAL A 61 -5.06 5.93 -7.37
CA VAL A 61 -5.41 4.51 -7.45
C VAL A 61 -6.56 4.29 -8.43
N THR A 62 -7.56 5.18 -8.41
CA THR A 62 -8.68 5.11 -9.34
C THR A 62 -8.21 5.22 -10.79
N LYS A 63 -7.33 6.18 -11.07
CA LYS A 63 -6.75 6.36 -12.41
C LYS A 63 -5.95 5.14 -12.83
N LEU A 64 -5.16 4.59 -11.91
CA LEU A 64 -4.36 3.40 -12.20
C LEU A 64 -5.27 2.21 -12.51
N ALA A 65 -6.33 2.03 -11.74
CA ALA A 65 -7.30 0.95 -11.95
C ALA A 65 -7.96 1.07 -13.33
N ASP A 66 -8.33 2.29 -13.72
CA ASP A 66 -8.94 2.54 -15.03
C ASP A 66 -7.96 2.19 -16.16
N MET A 67 -6.70 2.55 -16.00
CA MET A 67 -5.68 2.25 -17.01
C MET A 67 -5.37 0.77 -17.11
N MET A 68 -5.38 0.05 -16.03
CA MET A 68 -5.12 -1.39 -16.01
C MET A 68 -6.33 -2.22 -16.46
N GLY A 69 -7.54 -1.69 -16.28
CA GLY A 69 -8.76 -2.36 -16.70
C GLY A 69 -8.96 -3.72 -16.00
N GLU A 70 -9.14 -4.77 -16.79
CA GLU A 70 -9.39 -6.10 -16.24
C GLU A 70 -8.24 -6.66 -15.41
N GLN A 71 -7.02 -6.25 -15.71
CA GLN A 71 -5.87 -6.68 -14.91
C GLN A 71 -6.03 -6.26 -13.44
N PHE A 72 -6.50 -5.04 -13.23
CA PHE A 72 -6.75 -4.56 -11.87
C PHE A 72 -7.92 -5.33 -11.23
N ASN A 73 -8.99 -5.53 -11.99
CA ASN A 73 -10.17 -6.22 -11.48
C ASN A 73 -9.88 -7.68 -11.08
N ASN A 74 -8.86 -8.28 -11.65
CA ASN A 74 -8.49 -9.66 -11.36
C ASN A 74 -7.72 -9.83 -10.04
N TYR A 75 -7.28 -8.75 -9.43
CA TYR A 75 -6.64 -8.84 -8.12
C TYR A 75 -7.65 -9.20 -7.05
N LYS A 76 -7.17 -9.91 -6.02
CA LYS A 76 -8.01 -10.36 -4.91
C LYS A 76 -8.53 -9.19 -4.09
N GLY A 77 -9.73 -9.36 -3.54
CA GLY A 77 -10.34 -8.39 -2.66
C GLY A 77 -11.57 -7.74 -3.27
N LYS A 78 -12.41 -7.20 -2.40
CA LYS A 78 -13.60 -6.46 -2.83
C LYS A 78 -13.30 -4.98 -2.78
N GLY A 79 -13.51 -4.29 -3.88
CA GLY A 79 -13.34 -2.86 -3.97
C GLY A 79 -11.93 -2.43 -4.27
N LEU A 80 -11.81 -1.15 -4.52
CA LEU A 80 -10.57 -0.50 -4.95
C LEU A 80 -9.41 -0.71 -3.97
N ASP A 81 -9.69 -0.50 -2.69
CA ASP A 81 -8.65 -0.49 -1.66
C ASP A 81 -7.99 -1.85 -1.51
N LYS A 82 -8.79 -2.91 -1.40
CA LYS A 82 -8.27 -4.26 -1.24
C LYS A 82 -7.51 -4.74 -2.46
N LYS A 83 -8.01 -4.43 -3.65
CA LYS A 83 -7.33 -4.78 -4.89
C LYS A 83 -6.01 -4.07 -5.01
N PHE A 84 -5.94 -2.82 -4.58
CA PHE A 84 -4.70 -2.05 -4.59
C PHE A 84 -3.67 -2.66 -3.64
N VAL A 85 -4.08 -3.08 -2.44
CA VAL A 85 -3.19 -3.76 -1.49
C VAL A 85 -2.63 -5.04 -2.13
N SER A 86 -3.48 -5.81 -2.81
CA SER A 86 -3.04 -7.02 -3.51
C SER A 86 -2.03 -6.70 -4.61
N LEU A 87 -2.25 -5.63 -5.35
CA LEU A 87 -1.32 -5.17 -6.38
C LEU A 87 0.02 -4.79 -5.78
N LEU A 88 0.03 -4.03 -4.69
CA LEU A 88 1.26 -3.65 -4.02
C LEU A 88 2.02 -4.87 -3.51
N SER A 89 1.29 -5.82 -2.92
CA SER A 89 1.88 -7.05 -2.42
C SER A 89 2.60 -7.80 -3.54
N GLU A 90 1.96 -7.91 -4.70
CA GLU A 90 2.55 -8.56 -5.87
C GLU A 90 3.79 -7.82 -6.37
N ARG A 91 3.71 -6.49 -6.45
CA ARG A 91 4.83 -5.67 -6.95
C ARG A 91 6.03 -5.71 -6.02
N MET A 92 5.82 -6.02 -4.75
CA MET A 92 6.90 -6.12 -3.77
C MET A 92 7.42 -7.54 -3.58
N GLU A 93 6.79 -8.54 -4.22
CA GLU A 93 7.27 -9.91 -4.17
C GLU A 93 8.63 -10.04 -4.88
N GLY A 94 9.45 -10.97 -4.40
CA GLY A 94 10.73 -11.29 -5.05
C GLY A 94 11.84 -10.29 -4.81
N LYS A 95 11.66 -9.36 -3.88
CA LYS A 95 12.67 -8.34 -3.56
C LYS A 95 13.51 -8.71 -2.33
N ASP A 96 13.44 -9.96 -1.88
CA ASP A 96 14.14 -10.44 -0.67
C ASP A 96 13.72 -9.66 0.58
N LEU A 97 12.46 -9.28 0.66
CA LEU A 97 11.93 -8.53 1.78
C LEU A 97 10.78 -9.29 2.43
N LYS A 98 10.76 -9.30 3.75
CA LYS A 98 9.62 -9.82 4.49
C LYS A 98 8.70 -8.64 4.79
N ILE A 99 7.57 -8.59 4.11
CA ILE A 99 6.65 -7.48 4.17
C ILE A 99 5.22 -7.99 4.30
N LYS A 100 4.43 -7.32 5.13
CA LYS A 100 2.99 -7.57 5.23
C LYS A 100 2.27 -6.26 5.00
N PHE A 101 1.20 -6.32 4.22
CA PHE A 101 0.34 -5.19 3.93
C PHE A 101 -1.06 -5.44 4.46
N ALA A 102 -1.68 -4.44 5.05
CA ALA A 102 -3.08 -4.50 5.47
C ALA A 102 -3.67 -3.11 5.44
N LEU A 103 -4.94 -3.01 5.10
CA LEU A 103 -5.63 -1.72 5.17
C LEU A 103 -5.73 -1.29 6.63
N LYS A 104 -5.39 -0.04 6.89
CA LYS A 104 -5.43 0.51 8.25
C LYS A 104 -6.82 0.38 8.85
N GLU A 105 -7.84 0.66 8.07
CA GLU A 105 -9.23 0.55 8.51
C GLU A 105 -9.61 -0.86 8.92
N GLU A 106 -9.15 -1.86 8.18
CA GLU A 106 -9.41 -3.26 8.51
C GLU A 106 -8.72 -3.68 9.79
N MET A 107 -7.49 -3.24 10.00
CA MET A 107 -6.77 -3.54 11.24
C MET A 107 -7.45 -2.94 12.44
N GLU A 108 -7.93 -1.72 12.33
CA GLU A 108 -8.67 -1.06 13.40
C GLU A 108 -9.98 -1.79 13.71
N SER A 109 -10.72 -2.16 12.67
CA SER A 109 -11.96 -2.92 12.83
C SER A 109 -11.70 -4.28 13.46
N SER A 110 -10.67 -4.97 13.00
CA SER A 110 -10.29 -6.28 13.54
C SER A 110 -9.91 -6.19 15.00
N LYS A 111 -9.19 -5.15 15.37
CA LYS A 111 -8.76 -4.91 16.74
C LYS A 111 -9.96 -4.77 17.69
N PHE A 112 -11.00 -4.09 17.26
CA PHE A 112 -12.19 -3.93 18.06
C PHE A 112 -13.13 -5.12 17.96
N GLY A 113 -13.13 -5.83 16.86
CA GLY A 113 -13.98 -6.97 16.62
C GLY A 113 -13.61 -8.23 17.37
N ILE A 114 -12.40 -8.29 17.88
CA ILE A 114 -11.92 -9.46 18.64
C ILE A 114 -12.49 -9.46 20.05
N PHE A 115 -12.87 -8.32 20.53
CA PHE A 115 -13.32 -8.17 21.94
C PHE A 115 -14.85 -8.01 22.08
#